data_0c0bbf9ccb4856ba71ee82c0d43054c4
#
_entry.id   0c0bbf9ccb4856ba71ee82c0d43054c4
#
_cell.length_a   1.000
_cell.length_b   1.000
_cell.length_c   1.000
_cell.angle_alpha   90.00
_cell.angle_beta   90.00
_cell.angle_gamma   90.00
#
_symmetry.space_group_name_H-M   'P 1'
#
loop_
_entity.id
_entity.type
_entity.pdbx_description
1 polymer ?
#
loop_
_entity_poly.entity_id
_entity_poly.type
_entity_poly.pdbx_seq_one_letter_code
_entity_poly.pdbx_strand_id
1 'polypeptide(L)'
;MTNPKYPVYIVSKGRADTMITSRSLTRMKIPHYIIIEPQDEQPYNQALVNFGLSDYVTLLIAPFSNHGDGPGRARNWAWDHSISIGAEAHWVLDDNISDFYRLHRNERIRVESGVFFKVMEDFFDRYENLYIAGPQYRFFIAPNQKYPPYVANTRIYSCLLIRNDCKHRWRGRYNEDTDICLRVLKDGDCTVQFNAFLQGKVATQTIKGGNTAEFYHKEFVEEGEDLEGKRYNEKGTINKSQIDRKSTRLNSSHT
;
A
#
# COMPACT_ATOMS: atom_id res chain seq x y z
N MET A 1 2.58 24.36 6.90
CA MET A 1 2.90 23.21 6.04
C MET A 1 1.58 22.55 5.65
N THR A 2 1.40 22.20 4.40
CA THR A 2 0.16 21.55 3.93
C THR A 2 0.31 20.05 4.16
N ASN A 3 -0.31 19.54 5.21
CA ASN A 3 -0.47 18.11 5.44
C ASN A 3 -1.54 17.55 4.48
N PRO A 4 -1.58 16.23 4.24
CA PRO A 4 -2.73 15.58 3.63
C PRO A 4 -4.03 15.97 4.34
N LYS A 5 -5.12 16.11 3.59
CA LYS A 5 -6.47 16.32 4.12
C LYS A 5 -6.97 15.06 4.83
N TYR A 6 -6.67 13.91 4.25
CA TYR A 6 -7.14 12.62 4.72
C TYR A 6 -6.08 11.88 5.56
N PRO A 7 -6.49 11.09 6.54
CA PRO A 7 -5.57 10.32 7.37
C PRO A 7 -4.76 9.32 6.54
N VAL A 8 -3.50 9.17 6.93
CA VAL A 8 -2.54 8.28 6.26
C VAL A 8 -2.26 7.09 7.17
N TYR A 9 -2.47 5.87 6.65
CA TYR A 9 -2.24 4.63 7.35
C TYR A 9 -1.16 3.79 6.66
N ILE A 10 -0.26 3.24 7.45
CA ILE A 10 0.69 2.21 7.02
C ILE A 10 0.27 0.89 7.67
N VAL A 11 0.11 -0.16 6.88
CA VAL A 11 -0.08 -1.51 7.40
C VAL A 11 1.27 -2.20 7.46
N SER A 12 1.69 -2.63 8.65
CA SER A 12 3.03 -3.20 8.84
C SER A 12 3.02 -4.37 9.81
N LYS A 13 3.86 -5.38 9.55
CA LYS A 13 4.01 -6.58 10.37
C LYS A 13 5.45 -7.06 10.39
N GLY A 14 6.05 -7.16 11.58
CA GLY A 14 7.40 -7.68 11.75
C GLY A 14 8.49 -6.89 11.03
N ARG A 15 8.36 -5.55 10.90
CA ARG A 15 9.31 -4.66 10.20
C ARG A 15 9.71 -3.42 11.00
N ALA A 16 9.70 -3.55 12.32
CA ALA A 16 10.12 -2.49 13.23
C ALA A 16 11.58 -2.06 12.98
N ASP A 17 12.42 -2.96 12.51
CA ASP A 17 13.85 -2.74 12.24
C ASP A 17 14.11 -1.76 11.07
N THR A 18 13.16 -1.58 10.18
CA THR A 18 13.36 -0.76 8.97
C THR A 18 12.46 0.46 8.89
N MET A 19 11.17 0.36 9.22
CA MET A 19 10.15 1.41 9.18
C MET A 19 10.24 2.31 7.94
N ILE A 20 10.46 1.73 6.76
CA ILE A 20 10.86 2.45 5.54
C ILE A 20 9.87 3.55 5.17
N THR A 21 8.59 3.21 5.04
CA THR A 21 7.54 4.16 4.65
C THR A 21 7.35 5.24 5.71
N SER A 22 7.37 4.86 6.99
CA SER A 22 7.21 5.80 8.09
C SER A 22 8.36 6.83 8.13
N ARG A 23 9.60 6.40 7.94
CA ARG A 23 10.76 7.30 7.84
C ARG A 23 10.64 8.27 6.65
N SER A 24 10.09 7.80 5.53
CA SER A 24 9.84 8.64 4.36
C SER A 24 8.77 9.71 4.63
N LEU A 25 7.65 9.32 5.25
CA LEU A 25 6.58 10.26 5.63
C LEU A 25 7.03 11.25 6.71
N THR A 26 7.79 10.81 7.71
CA THR A 26 8.33 11.68 8.76
C THR A 26 9.29 12.74 8.19
N ARG A 27 10.15 12.38 7.23
CA ARG A 27 10.97 13.34 6.50
C ARG A 27 10.13 14.43 5.80
N MET A 28 8.97 14.04 5.27
CA MET A 28 8.00 14.96 4.66
C MET A 28 7.14 15.70 5.70
N LYS A 29 7.34 15.42 7.00
CA LYS A 29 6.59 15.98 8.13
C LYS A 29 5.09 15.68 8.06
N ILE A 30 4.75 14.48 7.65
CA ILE A 30 3.37 13.99 7.52
C ILE A 30 3.02 13.15 8.76
N PRO A 31 2.06 13.58 9.59
CA PRO A 31 1.48 12.74 10.63
C PRO A 31 0.81 11.51 10.01
N HIS A 32 1.03 10.34 10.60
CA HIS A 32 0.48 9.10 10.08
C HIS A 32 0.29 8.05 11.16
N TYR A 33 -0.58 7.11 10.87
CA TYR A 33 -0.84 5.93 11.69
C TYR A 33 -0.06 4.74 11.17
N ILE A 34 0.44 3.91 12.08
CA ILE A 34 0.97 2.58 11.71
C ILE A 34 0.09 1.54 12.40
N ILE A 35 -0.51 0.67 11.60
CA ILE A 35 -1.29 -0.46 12.08
C ILE A 35 -0.36 -1.65 12.24
N ILE A 36 -0.32 -2.17 13.46
CA ILE A 36 0.48 -3.32 13.85
C ILE A 36 -0.37 -4.35 14.60
N GLU A 37 0.08 -5.58 14.62
CA GLU A 37 -0.50 -6.61 15.47
C GLU A 37 0.06 -6.52 16.91
N PRO A 38 -0.64 -7.03 17.94
CA PRO A 38 -0.23 -6.88 19.35
C PRO A 38 1.20 -7.36 19.66
N GLN A 39 1.67 -8.43 19.03
CA GLN A 39 3.03 -8.96 19.23
C GLN A 39 4.13 -8.03 18.73
N ASP A 40 3.80 -7.09 17.86
CA ASP A 40 4.75 -6.11 17.29
C ASP A 40 4.84 -4.81 18.11
N GLU A 41 4.01 -4.63 19.15
CA GLU A 41 3.88 -3.36 19.88
C GLU A 41 5.21 -2.89 20.49
N GLN A 42 5.87 -3.76 21.24
CA GLN A 42 7.13 -3.42 21.92
C GLN A 42 8.25 -3.10 20.92
N PRO A 43 8.51 -3.92 19.88
CA PRO A 43 9.51 -3.61 18.87
C PRO A 43 9.25 -2.27 18.15
N TYR A 44 7.98 -1.96 17.81
CA TYR A 44 7.66 -0.71 17.12
C TYR A 44 7.80 0.51 18.02
N ASN A 45 7.38 0.44 19.30
CA ASN A 45 7.61 1.52 20.26
C ASN A 45 9.10 1.85 20.39
N GLN A 46 9.96 0.82 20.49
CA GLN A 46 11.41 1.02 20.55
C GLN A 46 11.95 1.64 19.26
N ALA A 47 11.45 1.20 18.09
CA ALA A 47 11.86 1.71 16.80
C ALA A 47 11.46 3.18 16.60
N LEU A 48 10.28 3.61 17.08
CA LEU A 48 9.87 5.01 17.04
C LEU A 48 10.88 5.92 17.73
N VAL A 49 11.36 5.52 18.90
CA VAL A 49 12.38 6.27 19.65
C VAL A 49 13.71 6.23 18.90
N ASN A 50 14.17 5.06 18.47
CA ASN A 50 15.47 4.89 17.83
C ASN A 50 15.60 5.66 16.51
N PHE A 51 14.51 5.79 15.74
CA PHE A 51 14.49 6.52 14.47
C PHE A 51 13.99 7.98 14.61
N GLY A 52 13.60 8.42 15.80
CA GLY A 52 13.09 9.78 16.02
C GLY A 52 11.77 10.05 15.29
N LEU A 53 10.83 9.09 15.32
CA LEU A 53 9.58 9.17 14.58
C LEU A 53 8.37 9.55 15.44
N SER A 54 8.54 9.62 16.77
CA SER A 54 7.44 9.74 17.74
C SER A 54 6.54 10.96 17.53
N ASP A 55 7.07 12.06 16.98
CA ASP A 55 6.29 13.29 16.75
C ASP A 55 5.30 13.18 15.57
N TYR A 56 5.48 12.18 14.71
CA TYR A 56 4.70 12.04 13.48
C TYR A 56 3.90 10.73 13.40
N VAL A 57 4.17 9.79 14.31
CA VAL A 57 3.60 8.45 14.26
C VAL A 57 2.68 8.19 15.43
N THR A 58 1.48 7.70 15.14
CA THR A 58 0.59 7.08 16.12
C THR A 58 0.47 5.59 15.81
N LEU A 59 0.87 4.73 16.75
CA LEU A 59 0.65 3.28 16.63
C LEU A 59 -0.82 2.95 16.90
N LEU A 60 -1.41 2.18 16.00
CA LEU A 60 -2.74 1.58 16.18
C LEU A 60 -2.57 0.07 16.26
N ILE A 61 -2.88 -0.48 17.45
CA ILE A 61 -2.75 -1.91 17.72
C ILE A 61 -4.04 -2.60 17.31
N ALA A 62 -3.93 -3.49 16.32
CA ALA A 62 -5.08 -4.22 15.81
C ALA A 62 -5.63 -5.21 16.86
N PRO A 63 -6.95 -5.45 16.90
CA PRO A 63 -7.57 -6.39 17.83
C PRO A 63 -7.47 -7.86 17.37
N PHE A 64 -6.47 -8.18 16.55
CA PHE A 64 -6.24 -9.52 15.99
C PHE A 64 -4.75 -9.77 15.80
N SER A 65 -4.36 -11.04 15.65
CA SER A 65 -2.98 -11.48 15.53
C SER A 65 -2.85 -12.75 14.70
N ASN A 66 -1.85 -12.82 13.82
CA ASN A 66 -1.39 -14.02 13.11
C ASN A 66 -2.46 -14.85 12.39
N HIS A 67 -3.45 -14.21 11.76
CA HIS A 67 -4.50 -14.93 11.03
C HIS A 67 -4.04 -15.56 9.71
N GLY A 68 -2.91 -15.12 9.12
CA GLY A 68 -2.37 -15.69 7.89
C GLY A 68 -3.24 -15.45 6.65
N ASP A 69 -4.17 -14.50 6.70
CA ASP A 69 -5.12 -14.17 5.62
C ASP A 69 -4.70 -12.93 4.78
N GLY A 70 -3.47 -12.47 4.97
CA GLY A 70 -2.91 -11.32 4.26
C GLY A 70 -3.27 -9.97 4.87
N PRO A 71 -2.95 -8.86 4.20
CA PRO A 71 -3.07 -7.51 4.77
C PRO A 71 -4.51 -6.98 4.78
N GLY A 72 -5.46 -7.66 4.14
CA GLY A 72 -6.83 -7.17 3.95
C GLY A 72 -7.55 -6.83 5.26
N ARG A 73 -7.35 -7.64 6.30
CA ARG A 73 -7.94 -7.40 7.63
C ARG A 73 -7.42 -6.11 8.26
N ALA A 74 -6.12 -5.91 8.25
CA ALA A 74 -5.51 -4.69 8.80
C ALA A 74 -5.88 -3.44 7.99
N ARG A 75 -5.99 -3.55 6.67
CA ARG A 75 -6.48 -2.46 5.82
C ARG A 75 -7.95 -2.14 6.07
N ASN A 76 -8.80 -3.14 6.31
CA ASN A 76 -10.20 -2.90 6.70
C ASN A 76 -10.29 -2.23 8.07
N TRP A 77 -9.43 -2.59 9.00
CA TRP A 77 -9.39 -1.97 10.31
C TRP A 77 -8.93 -0.49 10.24
N ALA A 78 -7.95 -0.18 9.36
CA ALA A 78 -7.59 1.19 9.04
C ALA A 78 -8.78 2.00 8.52
N TRP A 79 -9.53 1.38 7.64
CA TRP A 79 -10.74 1.97 7.06
C TRP A 79 -11.80 2.26 8.12
N ASP A 80 -12.08 1.30 9.00
CA ASP A 80 -13.05 1.47 10.09
C ASP A 80 -12.60 2.56 11.07
N HIS A 81 -11.31 2.64 11.39
CA HIS A 81 -10.76 3.74 12.17
C HIS A 81 -10.91 5.09 11.45
N SER A 82 -10.66 5.15 10.15
CA SER A 82 -10.86 6.36 9.36
C SER A 82 -12.31 6.87 9.40
N ILE A 83 -13.28 5.96 9.30
CA ILE A 83 -14.71 6.28 9.46
C ILE A 83 -14.99 6.78 10.89
N SER A 84 -14.44 6.13 11.89
CA SER A 84 -14.69 6.47 13.31
C SER A 84 -14.21 7.86 13.69
N ILE A 85 -13.17 8.37 13.01
CA ILE A 85 -12.68 9.75 13.21
C ILE A 85 -13.36 10.78 12.26
N GLY A 86 -14.39 10.36 11.52
CA GLY A 86 -15.18 11.25 10.66
C GLY A 86 -14.54 11.61 9.32
N ALA A 87 -13.55 10.87 8.86
CA ALA A 87 -12.92 11.13 7.56
C ALA A 87 -13.81 10.62 6.41
N GLU A 88 -13.83 11.34 5.28
CA GLU A 88 -14.55 10.95 4.06
C GLU A 88 -13.77 9.99 3.17
N ALA A 89 -12.44 9.98 3.33
CA ALA A 89 -11.52 9.10 2.62
C ALA A 89 -10.27 8.84 3.49
N HIS A 90 -9.43 7.93 3.06
CA HIS A 90 -8.17 7.63 3.72
C HIS A 90 -7.10 7.16 2.75
N TRP A 91 -5.85 7.37 3.12
CA TRP A 91 -4.70 6.76 2.47
C TRP A 91 -4.34 5.46 3.19
N VAL A 92 -4.10 4.40 2.41
CA VAL A 92 -3.52 3.15 2.92
C VAL A 92 -2.26 2.81 2.13
N LEU A 93 -1.14 2.62 2.84
CA LEU A 93 0.19 2.45 2.29
C LEU A 93 0.81 1.13 2.75
N ASP A 94 1.61 0.53 1.87
CA ASP A 94 2.54 -0.53 2.25
C ASP A 94 3.72 0.04 3.06
N ASP A 95 4.36 -0.79 3.86
CA ASP A 95 5.46 -0.41 4.75
C ASP A 95 6.86 -0.34 4.08
N ASN A 96 6.94 -0.58 2.77
CA ASN A 96 8.20 -0.64 2.01
C ASN A 96 8.35 0.42 0.91
N ILE A 97 7.68 1.57 1.08
CA ILE A 97 7.82 2.73 0.18
C ILE A 97 8.96 3.61 0.69
N SER A 98 10.07 3.66 -0.07
CA SER A 98 11.28 4.38 0.35
C SER A 98 11.20 5.89 0.16
N ASP A 99 10.52 6.33 -0.90
CA ASP A 99 10.45 7.73 -1.27
C ASP A 99 9.25 8.02 -2.16
N PHE A 100 8.92 9.32 -2.26
CA PHE A 100 7.91 9.85 -3.16
C PHE A 100 8.54 10.85 -4.13
N TYR A 101 8.03 10.88 -5.38
CA TYR A 101 8.59 11.72 -6.43
C TYR A 101 7.48 12.38 -7.23
N ARG A 102 7.78 13.55 -7.79
CA ARG A 102 6.99 14.13 -8.88
C ARG A 102 7.73 13.98 -10.20
N LEU A 103 7.01 13.74 -11.28
CA LEU A 103 7.55 13.77 -12.62
C LEU A 103 7.52 15.22 -13.13
N HIS A 104 8.68 15.79 -13.41
CA HIS A 104 8.82 17.13 -13.93
C HIS A 104 9.75 17.12 -15.14
N ARG A 105 9.25 17.48 -16.33
CA ARG A 105 10.01 17.46 -17.58
C ARG A 105 10.75 16.13 -17.80
N ASN A 106 10.06 15.01 -17.52
CA ASN A 106 10.58 13.63 -17.53
C ASN A 106 11.66 13.31 -16.49
N GLU A 107 11.94 14.20 -15.55
CA GLU A 107 12.81 13.93 -14.42
C GLU A 107 11.99 13.52 -13.18
N ARG A 108 12.49 12.55 -12.45
CA ARG A 108 11.90 12.06 -11.20
C ARG A 108 12.48 12.81 -10.00
N ILE A 109 11.83 13.90 -9.61
CA ILE A 109 12.28 14.76 -8.53
C ILE A 109 11.67 14.27 -7.21
N ARG A 110 12.52 13.93 -6.23
CA ARG A 110 12.09 13.54 -4.89
C ARG A 110 11.34 14.68 -4.23
N VAL A 111 10.23 14.37 -3.56
CA VAL A 111 9.43 15.36 -2.84
C VAL A 111 9.70 15.32 -1.35
N GLU A 112 9.61 16.48 -0.70
CA GLU A 112 9.90 16.68 0.72
C GLU A 112 8.71 17.33 1.46
N SER A 113 7.50 17.21 0.89
CA SER A 113 6.32 17.90 1.43
C SER A 113 5.05 17.09 1.24
N GLY A 114 4.12 17.20 2.19
CA GLY A 114 2.77 16.63 2.11
C GLY A 114 1.90 17.18 0.98
N VAL A 115 2.32 18.25 0.30
CA VAL A 115 1.66 18.74 -0.94
C VAL A 115 1.53 17.63 -1.99
N PHE A 116 2.45 16.66 -1.99
CA PHE A 116 2.36 15.47 -2.84
C PHE A 116 0.99 14.77 -2.72
N PHE A 117 0.54 14.52 -1.51
CA PHE A 117 -0.75 13.89 -1.24
C PHE A 117 -1.91 14.85 -1.51
N LYS A 118 -1.78 16.10 -1.04
CA LYS A 118 -2.79 17.14 -1.16
C LYS A 118 -3.24 17.38 -2.60
N VAL A 119 -2.32 17.42 -3.56
CA VAL A 119 -2.66 17.63 -4.98
C VAL A 119 -3.47 16.48 -5.55
N MET A 120 -3.18 15.24 -5.16
CA MET A 120 -3.97 14.07 -5.57
C MET A 120 -5.35 14.07 -4.90
N GLU A 121 -5.44 14.50 -3.63
CA GLU A 121 -6.71 14.68 -2.93
C GLU A 121 -7.58 15.76 -3.59
N ASP A 122 -6.99 16.90 -3.95
CA ASP A 122 -7.70 17.99 -4.63
C ASP A 122 -8.25 17.57 -6.00
N PHE A 123 -7.58 16.65 -6.68
CA PHE A 123 -8.10 16.03 -7.90
C PHE A 123 -9.22 15.04 -7.58
N PHE A 124 -9.01 14.18 -6.60
CA PHE A 124 -9.92 13.13 -6.17
C PHE A 124 -11.27 13.70 -5.74
N ASP A 125 -11.27 14.78 -4.98
CA ASP A 125 -12.47 15.43 -4.44
C ASP A 125 -13.36 16.08 -5.50
N ARG A 126 -12.87 16.28 -6.73
CA ARG A 126 -13.63 16.87 -7.84
C ARG A 126 -14.61 15.91 -8.50
N TYR A 127 -14.44 14.60 -8.30
CA TYR A 127 -15.18 13.58 -9.04
C TYR A 127 -15.91 12.64 -8.08
N GLU A 128 -17.24 12.65 -8.14
CA GLU A 128 -18.09 11.84 -7.25
C GLU A 128 -17.92 10.34 -7.47
N ASN A 129 -17.68 9.92 -8.71
CA ASN A 129 -17.51 8.51 -9.08
C ASN A 129 -16.04 8.02 -9.04
N LEU A 130 -15.12 8.82 -8.53
CA LEU A 130 -13.73 8.40 -8.32
C LEU A 130 -13.57 7.83 -6.91
N TYR A 131 -13.48 6.51 -6.80
CA TYR A 131 -13.41 5.82 -5.51
C TYR A 131 -12.02 5.45 -5.05
N ILE A 132 -11.09 5.22 -6.00
CA ILE A 132 -9.70 4.85 -5.68
C ILE A 132 -8.74 5.63 -6.57
N ALA A 133 -7.73 6.23 -5.95
CA ALA A 133 -6.65 6.91 -6.65
C ALA A 133 -5.30 6.63 -6.00
N GLY A 134 -4.20 6.89 -6.71
CA GLY A 134 -2.87 6.77 -6.13
C GLY A 134 -1.74 7.01 -7.11
N PRO A 135 -0.49 7.17 -6.60
CA PRO A 135 0.69 7.39 -7.43
C PRO A 135 1.15 6.12 -8.14
N GLN A 136 1.76 6.28 -9.29
CA GLN A 136 2.39 5.19 -10.04
C GLN A 136 3.69 4.74 -9.36
N TYR A 137 4.11 3.51 -9.60
CA TYR A 137 5.46 3.07 -9.26
C TYR A 137 6.50 3.82 -10.10
N ARG A 138 7.51 4.37 -9.42
CA ARG A 138 8.67 4.98 -10.05
C ARG A 138 9.32 4.07 -11.09
N PHE A 139 9.30 2.78 -10.85
CA PHE A 139 9.92 1.77 -11.72
C PHE A 139 9.28 1.74 -13.12
N PHE A 140 7.96 1.95 -13.23
CA PHE A 140 7.25 1.89 -14.51
C PHE A 140 7.33 3.19 -15.34
N ILE A 141 7.84 4.26 -14.77
CA ILE A 141 8.01 5.54 -15.47
C ILE A 141 9.46 5.66 -15.94
N ALA A 142 9.73 5.27 -17.18
CA ALA A 142 11.07 5.36 -17.75
C ALA A 142 11.47 6.82 -18.05
N PRO A 143 12.75 7.18 -17.88
CA PRO A 143 13.25 8.46 -18.33
C PRO A 143 13.06 8.65 -19.85
N ASN A 144 12.90 9.90 -20.29
CA ASN A 144 12.81 10.28 -21.70
C ASN A 144 11.59 9.75 -22.46
N GLN A 145 10.57 9.23 -21.77
CA GLN A 145 9.29 8.85 -22.36
C GLN A 145 8.20 9.84 -21.97
N LYS A 146 7.26 10.09 -22.87
CA LYS A 146 6.10 10.92 -22.58
C LYS A 146 4.99 10.05 -22.00
N TYR A 147 4.49 10.45 -20.84
CA TYR A 147 3.36 9.82 -20.17
C TYR A 147 2.23 10.83 -20.01
N PRO A 148 0.96 10.42 -20.14
CA PRO A 148 -0.14 11.26 -19.68
C PRO A 148 0.00 11.49 -18.15
N PRO A 149 -0.50 12.62 -17.63
CA PRO A 149 -0.35 12.94 -16.20
C PRO A 149 -1.01 11.90 -15.29
N TYR A 150 -2.04 11.22 -15.79
CA TYR A 150 -2.72 10.11 -15.12
C TYR A 150 -3.31 9.12 -16.12
N VAL A 151 -3.69 7.95 -15.63
CA VAL A 151 -4.44 6.93 -16.36
C VAL A 151 -5.68 6.59 -15.54
N ALA A 152 -6.86 6.62 -16.17
CA ALA A 152 -8.11 6.21 -15.56
C ALA A 152 -8.37 4.72 -15.75
N ASN A 153 -9.21 4.15 -14.87
CA ASN A 153 -9.74 2.79 -14.97
C ASN A 153 -8.64 1.71 -15.00
N THR A 154 -7.69 1.85 -14.10
CA THR A 154 -6.60 0.90 -13.91
C THR A 154 -6.44 0.52 -12.44
N ARG A 155 -5.66 -0.49 -12.16
CA ARG A 155 -5.35 -0.88 -10.78
C ARG A 155 -4.34 0.08 -10.14
N ILE A 156 -4.52 0.35 -8.86
CA ILE A 156 -3.62 1.15 -8.04
C ILE A 156 -2.91 0.21 -7.06
N TYR A 157 -1.67 0.50 -6.72
CA TYR A 157 -0.85 -0.39 -5.90
C TYR A 157 -0.24 0.31 -4.70
N SER A 158 -0.15 -0.37 -3.59
CA SER A 158 0.73 -0.07 -2.45
C SER A 158 0.57 1.30 -1.79
N CYS A 159 -0.06 2.26 -2.45
CA CYS A 159 -0.36 3.61 -1.95
C CYS A 159 -1.68 4.04 -2.57
N LEU A 160 -2.76 3.85 -1.83
CA LEU A 160 -4.12 4.06 -2.32
C LEU A 160 -4.83 5.11 -1.47
N LEU A 161 -5.45 6.08 -2.14
CA LEU A 161 -6.48 6.95 -1.58
C LEU A 161 -7.83 6.32 -1.89
N ILE A 162 -8.67 6.10 -0.87
CA ILE A 162 -9.93 5.36 -1.00
C ILE A 162 -11.04 6.14 -0.31
N ARG A 163 -12.20 6.30 -0.97
CA ARG A 163 -13.41 6.84 -0.36
C ARG A 163 -13.95 5.91 0.72
N ASN A 164 -14.35 6.46 1.84
CA ASN A 164 -14.88 5.67 2.95
C ASN A 164 -16.32 5.15 2.69
N ASP A 165 -17.06 5.76 1.80
CA ASP A 165 -18.37 5.32 1.33
C ASP A 165 -18.32 4.25 0.21
N CYS A 166 -17.12 3.78 -0.19
CA CYS A 166 -16.99 2.69 -1.14
C CYS A 166 -17.65 1.42 -0.61
N LYS A 167 -18.47 0.78 -1.45
CA LYS A 167 -19.22 -0.46 -1.11
C LYS A 167 -18.34 -1.66 -0.88
N HIS A 168 -17.13 -1.63 -1.44
CA HIS A 168 -16.22 -2.76 -1.41
C HIS A 168 -15.21 -2.62 -0.29
N ARG A 169 -14.97 -3.73 0.42
CA ARG A 169 -13.95 -3.84 1.45
C ARG A 169 -12.81 -4.72 0.95
N TRP A 170 -11.65 -4.59 1.55
CA TRP A 170 -10.51 -5.45 1.26
C TRP A 170 -10.85 -6.91 1.54
N ARG A 171 -10.46 -7.78 0.63
CA ARG A 171 -10.62 -9.23 0.75
C ARG A 171 -9.51 -9.95 -0.01
N GLY A 172 -9.36 -11.25 0.28
CA GLY A 172 -8.34 -12.06 -0.37
C GLY A 172 -6.97 -11.92 0.28
N ARG A 173 -6.19 -12.96 0.09
CA ARG A 173 -4.84 -13.08 0.67
C ARG A 173 -3.78 -12.44 -0.21
N TYR A 174 -4.02 -12.41 -1.53
CA TYR A 174 -3.10 -11.89 -2.55
C TYR A 174 -3.86 -11.03 -3.55
N ASN A 175 -3.13 -10.09 -4.19
CA ASN A 175 -3.66 -9.19 -5.21
C ASN A 175 -4.93 -8.42 -4.76
N GLU A 176 -5.03 -8.16 -3.47
CA GLU A 176 -6.16 -7.49 -2.85
C GLU A 176 -6.37 -6.08 -3.39
N ASP A 177 -5.30 -5.39 -3.78
CA ASP A 177 -5.33 -4.09 -4.45
C ASP A 177 -5.90 -4.19 -5.89
N THR A 178 -5.58 -5.26 -6.61
CA THR A 178 -6.19 -5.52 -7.92
C THR A 178 -7.68 -5.87 -7.78
N ASP A 179 -8.03 -6.71 -6.79
CA ASP A 179 -9.42 -7.14 -6.58
C ASP A 179 -10.33 -5.96 -6.22
N ILE A 180 -9.91 -5.07 -5.32
CA ILE A 180 -10.75 -3.94 -4.93
C ILE A 180 -10.92 -2.94 -6.09
N CYS A 181 -9.86 -2.63 -6.84
CA CYS A 181 -9.95 -1.79 -8.02
C CYS A 181 -10.89 -2.38 -9.08
N LEU A 182 -10.79 -3.68 -9.33
CA LEU A 182 -11.65 -4.37 -10.31
C LEU A 182 -13.13 -4.32 -9.92
N ARG A 183 -13.44 -4.47 -8.62
CA ARG A 183 -14.84 -4.41 -8.14
C ARG A 183 -15.42 -3.02 -8.27
N VAL A 184 -14.65 -1.99 -7.95
CA VAL A 184 -15.04 -0.58 -8.18
C VAL A 184 -15.35 -0.34 -9.67
N LEU A 185 -14.46 -0.77 -10.56
CA LEU A 185 -14.67 -0.63 -12.01
C LEU A 185 -15.89 -1.40 -12.53
N LYS A 186 -16.21 -2.56 -11.95
CA LYS A 186 -17.40 -3.35 -12.31
C LYS A 186 -18.71 -2.68 -11.92
N ASP A 187 -18.72 -1.88 -10.89
CA ASP A 187 -19.88 -1.09 -10.49
C ASP A 187 -20.10 0.14 -11.40
N GLY A 188 -19.19 0.39 -12.36
CA GLY A 188 -19.25 1.56 -13.24
C GLY A 188 -18.55 2.79 -12.68
N ASP A 189 -17.91 2.66 -11.52
CA ASP A 189 -17.13 3.72 -10.88
C ASP A 189 -15.71 3.79 -11.46
N CYS A 190 -14.91 4.78 -11.04
CA CYS A 190 -13.62 5.09 -11.62
C CYS A 190 -12.46 4.88 -10.63
N THR A 191 -11.31 4.52 -11.18
CA THR A 191 -10.01 4.57 -10.50
C THR A 191 -9.03 5.43 -11.28
N VAL A 192 -8.10 6.12 -10.59
CA VAL A 192 -7.09 6.97 -11.23
C VAL A 192 -5.69 6.68 -10.69
N GLN A 193 -4.77 6.35 -11.60
CA GLN A 193 -3.36 6.23 -11.30
C GLN A 193 -2.60 7.44 -11.83
N PHE A 194 -1.94 8.18 -10.96
CA PHE A 194 -1.18 9.38 -11.34
C PHE A 194 0.23 9.00 -11.81
N ASN A 195 0.56 9.32 -13.07
CA ASN A 195 1.92 9.23 -13.59
C ASN A 195 2.76 10.46 -13.23
N ALA A 196 2.09 11.59 -12.94
CA ALA A 196 2.76 12.80 -12.48
C ALA A 196 3.34 12.68 -11.05
N PHE A 197 2.85 11.73 -10.27
CA PHE A 197 3.25 11.44 -8.90
C PHE A 197 3.66 9.98 -8.78
N LEU A 198 4.83 9.74 -8.15
CA LEU A 198 5.45 8.42 -8.16
C LEU A 198 5.84 7.99 -6.75
N GLN A 199 5.77 6.70 -6.50
CA GLN A 199 6.28 6.06 -5.29
C GLN A 199 7.46 5.16 -5.61
N GLY A 200 8.52 5.24 -4.79
CA GLY A 200 9.67 4.34 -4.83
C GLY A 200 9.44 3.19 -3.88
N LYS A 201 9.19 2.01 -4.40
CA LYS A 201 9.02 0.80 -3.58
C LYS A 201 10.28 -0.03 -3.60
N VAL A 202 10.70 -0.50 -2.42
CA VAL A 202 11.75 -1.51 -2.30
C VAL A 202 11.22 -2.82 -2.88
N ALA A 203 12.07 -3.55 -3.59
CA ALA A 203 11.68 -4.80 -4.25
C ALA A 203 11.02 -5.76 -3.25
N THR A 204 9.92 -6.37 -3.67
CA THR A 204 9.23 -7.39 -2.87
C THR A 204 10.18 -8.56 -2.63
N GLN A 205 10.15 -9.15 -1.42
CA GLN A 205 10.99 -10.29 -1.00
C GLN A 205 12.45 -9.95 -0.62
N THR A 206 12.86 -8.69 -0.65
CA THR A 206 14.21 -8.29 -0.20
C THR A 206 14.26 -7.89 1.27
N ILE A 207 13.10 -7.73 1.93
CA ILE A 207 12.98 -7.30 3.33
C ILE A 207 12.32 -8.42 4.14
N LYS A 208 12.86 -8.71 5.35
CA LYS A 208 12.24 -9.64 6.31
C LYS A 208 10.84 -9.16 6.72
N GLY A 209 10.01 -10.08 7.22
CA GLY A 209 8.68 -9.79 7.75
C GLY A 209 7.60 -9.60 6.70
N GLY A 210 6.37 -9.30 7.17
CA GLY A 210 5.20 -9.14 6.33
C GLY A 210 4.93 -10.31 5.41
N ASN A 211 4.47 -10.03 4.19
CA ASN A 211 4.19 -11.06 3.18
C ASN A 211 5.41 -11.93 2.83
N THR A 212 6.63 -11.45 3.05
CA THR A 212 7.86 -12.22 2.77
C THR A 212 7.97 -13.41 3.71
N ALA A 213 7.78 -13.21 5.00
CA ALA A 213 7.82 -14.30 5.98
C ALA A 213 6.58 -15.20 5.88
N GLU A 214 5.41 -14.60 5.67
CA GLU A 214 4.14 -15.31 5.72
C GLU A 214 3.88 -16.18 4.49
N PHE A 215 4.30 -15.73 3.29
CA PHE A 215 3.94 -16.39 2.03
C PHE A 215 5.07 -17.05 1.31
N TYR A 216 6.31 -16.66 1.59
CA TYR A 216 7.47 -17.16 0.89
C TYR A 216 8.37 -18.08 1.75
N HIS A 217 8.03 -18.33 3.01
CA HIS A 217 8.66 -19.30 3.94
C HIS A 217 10.21 -19.38 3.85
N LYS A 218 10.89 -18.25 3.87
CA LYS A 218 12.34 -18.20 3.79
C LYS A 218 13.08 -18.94 4.94
N GLU A 219 12.35 -19.53 5.85
CA GLU A 219 12.91 -20.18 7.05
C GLU A 219 13.58 -21.53 6.78
N PHE A 220 13.50 -22.07 5.55
CA PHE A 220 13.98 -23.42 5.23
C PHE A 220 15.07 -23.47 4.16
N VAL A 221 15.76 -22.39 3.88
CA VAL A 221 16.96 -22.41 3.04
C VAL A 221 18.14 -22.64 3.96
N GLU A 222 18.58 -23.90 4.12
CA GLU A 222 19.91 -24.20 4.64
C GLU A 222 20.97 -23.59 3.72
N GLU A 223 22.01 -23.00 4.30
CA GLU A 223 23.13 -22.43 3.55
C GLU A 223 23.70 -23.48 2.60
N GLY A 224 23.49 -23.32 1.29
CA GLY A 224 24.11 -24.17 0.27
C GLY A 224 23.25 -24.58 -0.94
N GLU A 225 21.93 -24.37 -0.95
CA GLU A 225 21.07 -24.80 -2.07
C GLU A 225 20.36 -23.63 -2.79
N ASP A 226 21.03 -23.12 -3.83
CA ASP A 226 20.51 -22.07 -4.73
C ASP A 226 19.25 -22.51 -5.53
N LEU A 227 18.99 -23.81 -5.62
CA LEU A 227 17.86 -24.41 -6.33
C LEU A 227 16.54 -24.31 -5.56
N GLU A 228 16.55 -24.24 -4.24
CA GLU A 228 15.33 -24.11 -3.44
C GLU A 228 14.76 -22.70 -3.45
N GLY A 229 15.58 -21.67 -3.57
CA GLY A 229 15.11 -20.28 -3.73
C GLY A 229 14.25 -20.09 -4.98
N LYS A 230 14.54 -20.77 -6.08
CA LYS A 230 13.74 -20.75 -7.31
C LYS A 230 12.39 -21.46 -7.12
N ARG A 231 12.38 -22.65 -6.54
CA ARG A 231 11.12 -23.38 -6.23
C ARG A 231 10.20 -22.60 -5.31
N TYR A 232 10.76 -21.86 -4.42
CA TYR A 232 10.06 -21.02 -3.47
C TYR A 232 9.37 -19.84 -4.15
N ASN A 233 10.05 -19.13 -5.04
CA ASN A 233 9.47 -18.08 -5.86
C ASN A 233 8.39 -18.62 -6.81
N GLU A 234 8.57 -19.83 -7.35
CA GLU A 234 7.61 -20.54 -8.17
C GLU A 234 6.32 -20.86 -7.39
N LYS A 235 6.42 -21.37 -6.16
CA LYS A 235 5.23 -21.66 -5.32
C LYS A 235 4.43 -20.40 -5.00
N GLY A 236 5.09 -19.32 -4.61
CA GLY A 236 4.42 -18.04 -4.36
C GLY A 236 3.73 -17.48 -5.61
N THR A 237 4.36 -17.59 -6.76
CA THR A 237 3.80 -17.17 -8.05
C THR A 237 2.64 -18.06 -8.49
N ILE A 238 2.73 -19.37 -8.29
CA ILE A 238 1.65 -20.34 -8.57
C ILE A 238 0.43 -20.06 -7.70
N ASN A 239 0.63 -19.83 -6.40
CA ASN A 239 -0.46 -19.50 -5.48
C ASN A 239 -1.19 -18.21 -5.88
N LYS A 240 -0.45 -17.16 -6.25
CA LYS A 240 -1.03 -15.92 -6.79
C LYS A 240 -1.84 -16.17 -8.05
N SER A 241 -1.30 -16.92 -9.00
CA SER A 241 -1.97 -17.27 -10.26
C SER A 241 -3.24 -18.10 -10.03
N GLN A 242 -3.25 -19.00 -9.06
CA GLN A 242 -4.43 -19.81 -8.74
C GLN A 242 -5.57 -18.98 -8.13
N ILE A 243 -5.24 -17.99 -7.30
CA ILE A 243 -6.23 -17.07 -6.73
C ILE A 243 -6.80 -16.16 -7.81
N ASP A 244 -5.98 -15.64 -8.71
CA ASP A 244 -6.43 -14.84 -9.84
C ASP A 244 -7.38 -15.65 -10.75
N ARG A 245 -7.09 -16.92 -11.01
CA ARG A 245 -7.98 -17.82 -11.77
C ARG A 245 -9.30 -18.09 -11.06
N LYS A 246 -9.30 -18.27 -9.74
CA LYS A 246 -10.54 -18.43 -8.95
C LYS A 246 -11.38 -17.17 -8.96
N SER A 247 -10.78 -16.02 -8.79
CA SER A 247 -11.46 -14.72 -8.86
C SER A 247 -12.08 -14.47 -10.24
N THR A 248 -11.37 -14.85 -11.31
CA THR A 248 -11.87 -14.72 -12.69
C THR A 248 -13.01 -15.70 -13.00
N ARG A 249 -12.96 -16.93 -12.48
CA ARG A 249 -14.02 -17.94 -12.70
C ARG A 249 -15.31 -17.63 -11.96
N LEU A 250 -15.24 -17.06 -10.76
CA LEU A 250 -16.43 -16.60 -10.02
C LEU A 250 -17.19 -15.48 -10.76
N ASN A 251 -16.53 -14.80 -11.69
CA ASN A 251 -17.10 -13.72 -12.48
C ASN A 251 -17.73 -14.19 -13.80
N SER A 252 -17.41 -15.40 -14.29
CA SER A 252 -17.95 -15.95 -15.55
C SER A 252 -19.24 -16.78 -15.33
N SER A 253 -19.67 -17.02 -14.09
CA SER A 253 -20.89 -17.77 -13.77
C SER A 253 -22.12 -16.91 -13.56
N HIS A 254 -22.06 -15.59 -13.84
CA HIS A 254 -23.15 -14.63 -13.70
C HIS A 254 -23.45 -13.85 -15.00
N THR A 255 -23.16 -14.44 -16.15
CA THR A 255 -23.65 -13.91 -17.43
C THR A 255 -24.67 -14.85 -18.03
#